data_b95b3b71ce9bed9b6bfe193bedb7e306
#
_entry.id   b95b3b71ce9bed9b6bfe193bedb7e306
#
_cell.length_a   1.000
_cell.length_b   1.000
_cell.length_c   1.000
_cell.angle_alpha   90.00
_cell.angle_beta   90.00
_cell.angle_gamma   90.00
#
_symmetry.space_group_name_H-M   'P 1'
#
loop_
_entity.id
_entity.type
_entity.pdbx_description
1 polymer ?
#
loop_
_entity_poly.entity_id
_entity_poly.type
_entity_poly.pdbx_seq_one_letter_code
_entity_poly.pdbx_strand_id
1 'polypeptide(L)'
;PRRACECRHACEALLAATMALKRIQKELQDLAKDPPSSCSAGPVGDDLFLWQATIMGPQDSPFQNGIYFLNIQFPTDYPFRPPKVNFVTRIYHPNINANGSICLDILKDQWSPALTISKVLLSICSLLTDPNPDDPLVPDIAHIYKTDRARYEATAREWTRKYAMQ
;
A
#
# COMPACT_ATOMS: atom_id res chain seq x y z
N PRO A 1 -0.56 9.00 -42.53
CA PRO A 1 -1.04 9.66 -41.30
C PRO A 1 -1.08 8.73 -40.07
N ARG A 2 -1.51 7.45 -40.22
CA ARG A 2 -1.63 6.49 -39.08
C ARG A 2 -0.27 6.14 -38.45
N ARG A 3 0.76 5.85 -39.24
CA ARG A 3 2.10 5.50 -38.78
C ARG A 3 2.80 6.61 -37.96
N ALA A 4 2.57 7.87 -38.32
CA ALA A 4 3.15 9.01 -37.60
C ALA A 4 2.49 9.21 -36.20
N CYS A 5 1.20 8.89 -36.11
CA CYS A 5 0.46 8.95 -34.85
C CYS A 5 0.90 7.83 -33.89
N GLU A 6 1.04 6.59 -34.39
CA GLU A 6 1.50 5.44 -33.63
C GLU A 6 2.94 5.62 -33.08
N CYS A 7 3.82 6.20 -33.91
CA CYS A 7 5.20 6.50 -33.52
C CYS A 7 5.25 7.57 -32.40
N ARG A 8 4.37 8.56 -32.45
CA ARG A 8 4.30 9.62 -31.42
C ARG A 8 3.83 9.07 -30.08
N HIS A 9 2.76 8.28 -30.07
CA HIS A 9 2.26 7.64 -28.84
C HIS A 9 3.27 6.68 -28.22
N ALA A 10 4.00 5.93 -29.04
CA ALA A 10 5.06 5.05 -28.55
C ALA A 10 6.23 5.84 -27.93
N CYS A 11 6.60 6.96 -28.50
CA CYS A 11 7.64 7.84 -27.98
C CYS A 11 7.22 8.49 -26.65
N GLU A 12 5.99 8.97 -26.54
CA GLU A 12 5.43 9.54 -25.32
C GLU A 12 5.35 8.50 -24.18
N ALA A 13 4.91 7.28 -24.50
CA ALA A 13 4.86 6.19 -23.54
C ALA A 13 6.26 5.79 -23.02
N LEU A 14 7.25 5.76 -23.91
CA LEU A 14 8.64 5.47 -23.53
C LEU A 14 9.23 6.58 -22.66
N LEU A 15 8.93 7.83 -22.96
CA LEU A 15 9.37 8.98 -22.17
C LEU A 15 8.75 8.94 -20.76
N ALA A 16 7.45 8.68 -20.68
CA ALA A 16 6.73 8.55 -19.41
C ALA A 16 7.32 7.42 -18.55
N ALA A 17 7.55 6.24 -19.13
CA ALA A 17 8.16 5.11 -18.44
C ALA A 17 9.59 5.42 -17.96
N THR A 18 10.38 6.16 -18.73
CA THR A 18 11.72 6.59 -18.35
C THR A 18 11.68 7.57 -17.19
N MET A 19 10.73 8.50 -17.16
CA MET A 19 10.53 9.44 -16.04
C MET A 19 10.06 8.72 -14.79
N ALA A 20 9.12 7.77 -14.93
CA ALA A 20 8.67 6.92 -13.83
C ALA A 20 9.82 6.14 -13.21
N LEU A 21 10.67 5.54 -14.04
CA LEU A 21 11.84 4.78 -13.59
C LEU A 21 12.80 5.64 -12.76
N LYS A 22 13.12 6.84 -13.23
CA LYS A 22 13.99 7.79 -12.49
C LYS A 22 13.39 8.17 -11.14
N ARG A 23 12.09 8.40 -11.08
CA ARG A 23 11.38 8.70 -9.84
C ARG A 23 11.42 7.53 -8.86
N ILE A 24 11.15 6.31 -9.34
CA ILE A 24 11.18 5.08 -8.54
C ILE A 24 12.60 4.83 -8.00
N GLN A 25 13.64 4.99 -8.82
CA GLN A 25 15.03 4.86 -8.39
C GLN A 25 15.41 5.88 -7.31
N LYS A 26 14.93 7.12 -7.45
CA LYS A 26 15.16 8.16 -6.43
C LYS A 26 14.49 7.78 -5.10
N GLU A 27 13.24 7.33 -5.13
CA GLU A 27 12.53 6.91 -3.91
C GLU A 27 13.22 5.71 -3.25
N LEU A 28 13.74 4.77 -4.02
CA LEU A 28 14.51 3.65 -3.50
C LEU A 28 15.78 4.12 -2.76
N GLN A 29 16.51 5.09 -3.34
CA GLN A 29 17.68 5.68 -2.72
C GLN A 29 17.32 6.45 -1.45
N ASP A 30 16.21 7.19 -1.45
CA ASP A 30 15.75 7.95 -0.29
C ASP A 30 15.32 7.01 0.86
N LEU A 31 14.64 5.91 0.56
CA LEU A 31 14.31 4.87 1.53
C LEU A 31 15.56 4.18 2.12
N ALA A 32 16.61 4.00 1.33
CA ALA A 32 17.87 3.43 1.80
C ALA A 32 18.62 4.37 2.75
N LYS A 33 18.49 5.69 2.55
CA LYS A 33 19.14 6.71 3.40
C LYS A 33 18.40 6.95 4.71
N ASP A 34 17.09 6.95 4.67
CA ASP A 34 16.22 7.23 5.82
C ASP A 34 15.05 6.25 5.85
N PRO A 35 15.31 4.99 6.24
CA PRO A 35 14.26 3.98 6.28
C PRO A 35 13.27 4.25 7.42
N PRO A 36 11.95 4.14 7.18
CA PRO A 36 10.96 4.17 8.24
C PRO A 36 11.21 3.06 9.25
N SER A 37 11.06 3.35 10.54
CA SER A 37 11.36 2.40 11.62
C SER A 37 10.47 1.15 11.63
N SER A 38 9.24 1.28 11.11
CA SER A 38 8.22 0.22 11.14
C SER A 38 7.91 -0.40 9.77
N CYS A 39 8.59 0.06 8.72
CA CYS A 39 8.30 -0.36 7.35
C CYS A 39 9.59 -0.57 6.57
N SER A 40 9.57 -1.50 5.63
CA SER A 40 10.59 -1.63 4.60
C SER A 40 9.94 -1.85 3.25
N ALA A 41 10.60 -1.42 2.18
CA ALA A 41 10.13 -1.65 0.82
C ALA A 41 11.30 -1.68 -0.16
N GLY A 42 11.15 -2.45 -1.23
CA GLY A 42 12.13 -2.55 -2.29
C GLY A 42 11.67 -3.41 -3.45
N PRO A 43 12.37 -3.36 -4.58
CA PRO A 43 12.02 -4.11 -5.78
C PRO A 43 12.12 -5.61 -5.56
N VAL A 44 11.30 -6.36 -6.28
CA VAL A 44 11.33 -7.82 -6.35
C VAL A 44 12.03 -8.21 -7.66
N GLY A 45 13.21 -8.81 -7.54
CA GLY A 45 14.02 -9.17 -8.71
C GLY A 45 14.50 -7.95 -9.50
N ASP A 46 14.49 -8.06 -10.83
CA ASP A 46 15.04 -7.04 -11.73
C ASP A 46 14.01 -5.99 -12.19
N ASP A 47 12.72 -6.18 -11.86
CA ASP A 47 11.66 -5.26 -12.24
C ASP A 47 11.46 -4.17 -11.18
N LEU A 48 11.93 -2.96 -11.48
CA LEU A 48 11.79 -1.80 -10.59
C LEU A 48 10.34 -1.29 -10.44
N PHE A 49 9.41 -1.72 -11.28
CA PHE A 49 7.99 -1.37 -11.18
C PHE A 49 7.22 -2.29 -10.22
N LEU A 50 7.84 -3.39 -9.76
CA LEU A 50 7.25 -4.33 -8.82
C LEU A 50 8.06 -4.33 -7.53
N TRP A 51 7.43 -3.88 -6.43
CA TRP A 51 8.05 -3.88 -5.11
C TRP A 51 7.29 -4.77 -4.14
N GLN A 52 8.01 -5.26 -3.16
CA GLN A 52 7.44 -5.83 -1.95
C GLN A 52 7.73 -4.89 -0.79
N ALA A 53 6.75 -4.72 0.08
CA ALA A 53 6.89 -3.98 1.32
C ALA A 53 6.56 -4.87 2.51
N THR A 54 7.12 -4.50 3.65
CA THR A 54 6.83 -5.12 4.94
C THR A 54 6.43 -4.02 5.92
N ILE A 55 5.32 -4.22 6.62
CA ILE A 55 4.85 -3.35 7.69
C ILE A 55 4.84 -4.16 8.99
N MET A 56 5.47 -3.62 10.01
CA MET A 56 5.31 -4.12 11.38
C MET A 56 4.02 -3.56 11.96
N GLY A 57 3.18 -4.42 12.51
CA GLY A 57 1.93 -4.01 13.15
C GLY A 57 2.18 -2.98 14.24
N PRO A 58 1.45 -1.84 14.22
CA PRO A 58 1.66 -0.76 15.19
C PRO A 58 1.50 -1.23 16.63
N GLN A 59 2.32 -0.69 17.51
CA GLN A 59 2.14 -0.90 18.95
C GLN A 59 0.80 -0.31 19.39
N ASP A 60 0.24 -0.85 20.47
CA ASP A 60 -1.07 -0.46 20.99
C ASP A 60 -2.25 -0.69 20.04
N SER A 61 -2.05 -1.51 18.99
CA SER A 61 -3.07 -1.98 18.08
C SER A 61 -3.29 -3.49 18.19
N PRO A 62 -4.42 -4.02 17.73
CA PRO A 62 -4.64 -5.47 17.68
C PRO A 62 -3.69 -6.19 16.69
N PHE A 63 -2.94 -5.44 15.89
CA PHE A 63 -1.98 -5.92 14.89
C PHE A 63 -0.54 -5.97 15.41
N GLN A 64 -0.32 -5.56 16.64
CA GLN A 64 1.00 -5.51 17.29
C GLN A 64 1.73 -6.85 17.17
N ASN A 65 3.05 -6.78 16.89
CA ASN A 65 3.95 -7.91 16.67
C ASN A 65 3.68 -8.71 15.39
N GLY A 66 2.68 -8.34 14.59
CA GLY A 66 2.46 -8.94 13.27
C GLY A 66 3.40 -8.35 12.23
N ILE A 67 3.79 -9.17 11.26
CA ILE A 67 4.54 -8.75 10.07
C ILE A 67 3.64 -8.91 8.86
N TYR A 68 3.36 -7.81 8.19
CA TYR A 68 2.45 -7.75 7.05
C TYR A 68 3.21 -7.49 5.77
N PHE A 69 3.09 -8.39 4.81
CA PHE A 69 3.66 -8.25 3.48
C PHE A 69 2.64 -7.59 2.55
N LEU A 70 3.16 -6.67 1.72
CA LEU A 70 2.38 -5.97 0.71
C LEU A 70 3.09 -6.05 -0.63
N ASN A 71 2.32 -6.08 -1.71
CA ASN A 71 2.82 -5.87 -3.05
C ASN A 71 2.52 -4.45 -3.50
N ILE A 72 3.48 -3.82 -4.16
CA ILE A 72 3.38 -2.49 -4.74
C ILE A 72 3.68 -2.60 -6.22
N GLN A 73 2.76 -2.13 -7.05
CA GLN A 73 2.92 -2.06 -8.49
C GLN A 73 2.82 -0.61 -8.96
N PHE A 74 3.90 -0.11 -9.54
CA PHE A 74 3.93 1.24 -10.10
C PHE A 74 3.32 1.26 -11.50
N PRO A 75 2.48 2.26 -11.83
CA PRO A 75 2.05 2.49 -13.20
C PRO A 75 3.19 3.11 -14.02
N THR A 76 3.12 2.97 -15.34
CA THR A 76 4.15 3.50 -16.26
C THR A 76 4.23 5.02 -16.28
N ASP A 77 3.18 5.71 -15.84
CA ASP A 77 3.09 7.17 -15.71
C ASP A 77 3.20 7.63 -14.25
N TYR A 78 3.77 6.80 -13.35
CA TYR A 78 4.11 7.23 -12.00
C TYR A 78 5.08 8.44 -12.04
N PRO A 79 4.93 9.46 -11.20
CA PRO A 79 4.04 9.62 -10.07
C PRO A 79 2.70 10.31 -10.35
N PHE A 80 2.28 10.44 -11.60
CA PHE A 80 1.03 11.14 -11.96
C PHE A 80 -0.21 10.30 -11.64
N ARG A 81 -0.07 8.98 -11.63
CA ARG A 81 -1.08 8.06 -11.08
C ARG A 81 -0.54 7.33 -9.86
N PRO A 82 -1.42 6.97 -8.92
CA PRO A 82 -1.01 6.25 -7.71
C PRO A 82 -0.49 4.86 -8.02
N PRO A 83 0.40 4.31 -7.18
CA PRO A 83 0.75 2.90 -7.23
C PRO A 83 -0.43 2.04 -6.77
N LYS A 84 -0.50 0.81 -7.24
CA LYS A 84 -1.39 -0.21 -6.69
C LYS A 84 -0.70 -0.86 -5.50
N VAL A 85 -1.35 -0.84 -4.35
CA VAL A 85 -0.85 -1.44 -3.12
C VAL A 85 -1.87 -2.43 -2.59
N ASN A 86 -1.43 -3.66 -2.36
CA ASN A 86 -2.27 -4.74 -1.87
C ASN A 86 -1.57 -5.51 -0.76
N PHE A 87 -2.32 -5.88 0.30
CA PHE A 87 -1.85 -6.82 1.30
C PHE A 87 -1.74 -8.23 0.72
N VAL A 88 -0.63 -8.88 1.00
CA VAL A 88 -0.42 -10.31 0.76
C VAL A 88 -0.81 -11.10 2.01
N THR A 89 -0.38 -10.61 3.17
CA THR A 89 -0.75 -11.19 4.47
C THR A 89 -2.22 -10.91 4.77
N ARG A 90 -2.95 -11.93 5.19
CA ARG A 90 -4.36 -11.79 5.58
C ARG A 90 -4.47 -10.95 6.84
N ILE A 91 -5.44 -10.04 6.84
CA ILE A 91 -5.68 -9.12 7.95
C ILE A 91 -7.19 -8.94 8.18
N TYR A 92 -7.60 -8.80 9.43
CA TYR A 92 -8.98 -8.52 9.82
C TYR A 92 -9.13 -7.02 10.06
N HIS A 93 -9.65 -6.31 9.03
CA HIS A 93 -9.71 -4.84 9.06
C HIS A 93 -10.88 -4.33 8.21
N PRO A 94 -11.64 -3.30 8.67
CA PRO A 94 -12.80 -2.80 7.92
C PRO A 94 -12.45 -2.19 6.56
N ASN A 95 -11.25 -1.65 6.40
CA ASN A 95 -10.81 -0.97 5.17
C ASN A 95 -9.89 -1.83 4.29
N ILE A 96 -9.71 -3.11 4.61
CA ILE A 96 -8.90 -4.05 3.84
C ILE A 96 -9.70 -5.32 3.63
N ASN A 97 -9.93 -5.69 2.36
CA ASN A 97 -10.72 -6.85 2.02
C ASN A 97 -9.89 -8.15 1.94
N ALA A 98 -10.58 -9.26 1.69
CA ALA A 98 -9.96 -10.58 1.58
C ALA A 98 -8.95 -10.70 0.42
N ASN A 99 -9.06 -9.86 -0.61
CA ASN A 99 -8.12 -9.80 -1.74
C ASN A 99 -6.90 -8.91 -1.45
N GLY A 100 -6.82 -8.32 -0.26
CA GLY A 100 -5.77 -7.40 0.14
C GLY A 100 -5.92 -5.97 -0.37
N SER A 101 -7.05 -5.64 -1.02
CA SER A 101 -7.31 -4.26 -1.48
C SER A 101 -7.52 -3.34 -0.30
N ILE A 102 -7.00 -2.11 -0.41
CA ILE A 102 -7.00 -1.11 0.66
C ILE A 102 -7.91 0.05 0.26
N CYS A 103 -8.84 0.45 1.13
CA CYS A 103 -9.55 1.70 1.01
C CYS A 103 -8.77 2.81 1.71
N LEU A 104 -8.00 3.55 0.95
CA LEU A 104 -7.20 4.67 1.40
C LEU A 104 -7.29 5.79 0.35
N ASP A 105 -7.67 6.98 0.77
CA ASP A 105 -7.95 8.12 -0.10
C ASP A 105 -6.72 8.57 -0.92
N ILE A 106 -5.53 8.55 -0.30
CA ILE A 106 -4.28 8.90 -1.01
C ILE A 106 -3.87 7.89 -2.11
N LEU A 107 -4.45 6.70 -2.12
CA LEU A 107 -4.29 5.72 -3.22
C LEU A 107 -5.34 5.89 -4.32
N LYS A 108 -6.24 6.86 -4.17
CA LYS A 108 -7.36 7.17 -5.07
C LYS A 108 -7.38 8.68 -5.40
N ASP A 109 -8.44 9.35 -5.03
CA ASP A 109 -8.74 10.74 -5.41
C ASP A 109 -7.82 11.78 -4.75
N GLN A 110 -7.22 11.46 -3.60
CA GLN A 110 -6.29 12.33 -2.89
C GLN A 110 -4.82 12.05 -3.22
N TRP A 111 -4.56 11.25 -4.26
CA TRP A 111 -3.20 11.05 -4.74
C TRP A 111 -2.60 12.35 -5.27
N SER A 112 -1.35 12.57 -4.97
CA SER A 112 -0.54 13.68 -5.47
C SER A 112 0.87 13.20 -5.81
N PRO A 113 1.51 13.73 -6.87
CA PRO A 113 2.92 13.42 -7.18
C PRO A 113 3.92 13.79 -6.07
N ALA A 114 3.51 14.62 -5.10
CA ALA A 114 4.32 14.93 -3.92
C ALA A 114 4.37 13.79 -2.89
N LEU A 115 3.45 12.80 -2.99
CA LEU A 115 3.45 11.62 -2.13
C LEU A 115 4.53 10.63 -2.58
N THR A 116 5.10 9.94 -1.61
CA THR A 116 6.14 8.91 -1.80
C THR A 116 5.66 7.58 -1.25
N ILE A 117 6.31 6.49 -1.62
CA ILE A 117 6.02 5.17 -1.05
C ILE A 117 6.20 5.18 0.48
N SER A 118 7.20 5.88 0.99
CA SER A 118 7.39 6.04 2.44
C SER A 118 6.15 6.65 3.11
N LYS A 119 5.59 7.71 2.54
CA LYS A 119 4.36 8.35 3.05
C LYS A 119 3.13 7.44 2.92
N VAL A 120 3.03 6.70 1.83
CA VAL A 120 1.95 5.71 1.64
C VAL A 120 2.01 4.62 2.70
N LEU A 121 3.17 4.06 2.97
CA LEU A 121 3.34 3.02 4.00
C LEU A 121 3.03 3.55 5.41
N LEU A 122 3.46 4.77 5.73
CA LEU A 122 3.12 5.41 7.01
C LEU A 122 1.61 5.68 7.13
N SER A 123 0.94 6.06 6.04
CA SER A 123 -0.52 6.23 6.02
C SER A 123 -1.26 4.91 6.23
N ILE A 124 -0.74 3.81 5.68
CA ILE A 124 -1.28 2.47 5.93
C ILE A 124 -1.08 2.09 7.40
N CYS A 125 0.07 2.36 8.00
CA CYS A 125 0.29 2.15 9.44
C CYS A 125 -0.72 2.92 10.29
N SER A 126 -1.00 4.18 9.94
CA SER A 126 -2.01 4.99 10.62
C SER A 126 -3.43 4.39 10.47
N LEU A 127 -3.76 3.88 9.28
CA LEU A 127 -5.04 3.21 9.04
C LEU A 127 -5.21 1.94 9.87
N LEU A 128 -4.12 1.20 10.12
CA LEU A 128 -4.14 0.03 11.00
C LEU A 128 -4.43 0.41 12.47
N THR A 129 -3.90 1.54 12.90
CA THR A 129 -4.13 2.06 14.26
C THR A 129 -5.54 2.64 14.42
N ASP A 130 -6.00 3.36 13.40
CA ASP A 130 -7.26 4.09 13.41
C ASP A 130 -8.06 3.80 12.13
N PRO A 131 -8.85 2.71 12.12
CA PRO A 131 -9.71 2.35 10.99
C PRO A 131 -10.77 3.41 10.71
N ASN A 132 -11.16 3.53 9.44
CA ASN A 132 -12.29 4.35 9.01
C ASN A 132 -13.54 3.49 8.77
N PRO A 133 -14.42 3.32 9.76
CA PRO A 133 -15.59 2.48 9.63
C PRO A 133 -16.73 3.12 8.81
N ASP A 134 -16.62 4.39 8.42
CA ASP A 134 -17.62 5.11 7.65
C ASP A 134 -17.47 4.91 6.13
N ASP A 135 -16.28 4.51 5.67
CA ASP A 135 -16.02 4.11 4.29
C ASP A 135 -15.39 2.71 4.23
N PRO A 136 -16.12 1.66 4.58
CA PRO A 136 -15.57 0.32 4.71
C PRO A 136 -15.53 -0.43 3.37
N LEU A 137 -14.49 -1.26 3.18
CA LEU A 137 -14.49 -2.33 2.19
C LEU A 137 -15.19 -3.60 2.68
N VAL A 138 -15.24 -3.79 3.99
CA VAL A 138 -15.86 -4.95 4.64
C VAL A 138 -16.89 -4.45 5.66
N PRO A 139 -18.15 -4.25 5.24
CA PRO A 139 -19.19 -3.67 6.09
C PRO A 139 -19.45 -4.45 7.38
N ASP A 140 -19.34 -5.77 7.34
CA ASP A 140 -19.55 -6.62 8.52
C ASP A 140 -18.51 -6.35 9.61
N ILE A 141 -17.23 -6.19 9.22
CA ILE A 141 -16.17 -5.85 10.16
C ILE A 141 -16.34 -4.43 10.69
N ALA A 142 -16.73 -3.48 9.83
CA ALA A 142 -17.01 -2.11 10.23
C ALA A 142 -18.17 -2.04 11.25
N HIS A 143 -19.20 -2.84 11.07
CA HIS A 143 -20.30 -2.94 12.01
C HIS A 143 -19.83 -3.45 13.39
N ILE A 144 -19.05 -4.53 13.41
CA ILE A 144 -18.48 -5.06 14.66
C ILE A 144 -17.56 -4.04 15.32
N TYR A 145 -16.74 -3.34 14.53
CA TYR A 145 -15.88 -2.26 15.03
C TYR A 145 -16.65 -1.15 15.75
N LYS A 146 -17.83 -0.77 15.23
CA LYS A 146 -18.68 0.27 15.80
C LYS A 146 -19.50 -0.21 17.02
N THR A 147 -19.96 -1.45 17.01
CA THR A 147 -20.92 -1.97 17.99
C THR A 147 -20.29 -2.82 19.09
N ASP A 148 -19.19 -3.51 18.80
CA ASP A 148 -18.49 -4.42 19.73
C ASP A 148 -16.98 -4.36 19.51
N ARG A 149 -16.36 -3.29 19.98
CA ARG A 149 -14.92 -3.05 19.84
C ARG A 149 -14.08 -4.18 20.43
N ALA A 150 -14.49 -4.74 21.56
CA ALA A 150 -13.76 -5.82 22.22
C ALA A 150 -13.70 -7.08 21.34
N ARG A 151 -14.82 -7.42 20.70
CA ARG A 151 -14.91 -8.54 19.74
C ARG A 151 -14.05 -8.28 18.50
N TYR A 152 -14.10 -7.08 17.96
CA TYR A 152 -13.26 -6.69 16.82
C TYR A 152 -11.79 -6.89 17.16
N GLU A 153 -11.32 -6.33 18.26
CA GLU A 153 -9.92 -6.42 18.66
C GLU A 153 -9.47 -7.86 18.97
N ALA A 154 -10.31 -8.65 19.61
CA ALA A 154 -10.02 -10.06 19.89
C ALA A 154 -9.84 -10.85 18.60
N THR A 155 -10.74 -10.67 17.63
CA THR A 155 -10.67 -11.34 16.31
C THR A 155 -9.46 -10.87 15.52
N ALA A 156 -9.16 -9.57 15.53
CA ALA A 156 -8.00 -9.02 14.83
C ALA A 156 -6.68 -9.54 15.43
N ARG A 157 -6.58 -9.67 16.75
CA ARG A 157 -5.41 -10.29 17.43
C ARG A 157 -5.28 -11.77 17.11
N GLU A 158 -6.38 -12.49 17.01
CA GLU A 158 -6.36 -13.91 16.60
C GLU A 158 -5.84 -14.07 15.17
N TRP A 159 -6.32 -13.25 14.23
CA TRP A 159 -5.84 -13.26 12.86
C TRP A 159 -4.37 -12.86 12.76
N THR A 160 -3.92 -11.89 13.53
CA THR A 160 -2.53 -11.48 13.61
C THR A 160 -1.63 -12.65 14.00
N ARG A 161 -1.99 -13.37 15.07
CA ARG A 161 -1.25 -14.57 15.51
C ARG A 161 -1.25 -15.66 14.44
N LYS A 162 -2.37 -15.86 13.76
CA LYS A 162 -2.54 -16.94 12.80
C LYS A 162 -1.83 -16.67 11.46
N TYR A 163 -1.83 -15.44 10.97
CA TYR A 163 -1.40 -15.11 9.61
C TYR A 163 -0.18 -14.19 9.53
N ALA A 164 0.14 -13.43 10.57
CA ALA A 164 1.18 -12.42 10.56
C ALA A 164 2.33 -12.66 11.54
N MET A 165 2.31 -13.75 12.30
CA MET A 165 3.34 -14.11 13.28
C MET A 165 3.97 -15.48 12.99
N GLN A 166 3.93 -15.94 11.74
CA GLN A 166 4.55 -17.19 11.31
C GLN A 166 5.96 -16.97 10.79
#